data_7aaf772b3b19ccd4c86c5e118f1e0f4a
#
_entry.id   7aaf772b3b19ccd4c86c5e118f1e0f4a
#
_cell.length_a   1.000
_cell.length_b   1.000
_cell.length_c   1.000
_cell.angle_alpha   90.00
_cell.angle_beta   90.00
_cell.angle_gamma   90.00
#
_symmetry.space_group_name_H-M   'P 1'
#
loop_
_entity.id
_entity.type
_entity.pdbx_description
1 polymer ?
#
loop_
_entity_poly.entity_id
_entity_poly.type
_entity_poly.pdbx_seq_one_letter_code
_entity_poly.pdbx_strand_id
1 'polypeptide(L)'
;MAAGSGTRMGEDRPKQFLELGGKAILHRTIEVFLAAVPDIKVITVLPEQYIGYWKDYCYKKNFTCPQILVKGGMTRFHSVRNALDKVPEGAIVGVHDGVRPLITPGLVEKLYSMTQQTPAVIPVTPCIETLKVLREKDGVLEAVPGAEADR
;
A
#
# COMPACT_ATOMS: atom_id res chain seq x y z
N MET A 1 4.18 0.02 0.83
CA MET A 1 4.00 -0.74 2.10
C MET A 1 3.69 -2.19 1.80
N ALA A 2 4.56 -3.13 2.16
CA ALA A 2 4.41 -4.57 1.86
C ALA A 2 4.89 -5.44 3.05
N ALA A 3 4.76 -4.91 4.28
CA ALA A 3 5.23 -5.58 5.51
C ALA A 3 4.20 -6.50 6.17
N GLY A 4 3.01 -6.67 5.58
CA GLY A 4 1.99 -7.60 6.08
C GLY A 4 2.37 -9.06 5.87
N SER A 5 2.04 -9.92 6.82
CA SER A 5 2.31 -11.38 6.76
C SER A 5 1.48 -12.11 5.70
N GLY A 6 0.36 -11.55 5.26
CA GLY A 6 -0.46 -12.09 4.16
C GLY A 6 -1.11 -13.45 4.41
N THR A 7 -1.15 -13.93 5.65
CA THR A 7 -1.55 -15.28 6.06
C THR A 7 -3.01 -15.69 5.73
N ARG A 8 -3.85 -14.75 5.33
CA ARG A 8 -5.28 -15.02 5.05
C ARG A 8 -5.57 -15.83 3.78
N MET A 9 -4.58 -16.09 2.92
CA MET A 9 -4.80 -16.78 1.64
C MET A 9 -4.33 -18.24 1.62
N GLY A 10 -3.88 -18.80 2.77
CA GLY A 10 -3.48 -20.22 2.86
C GLY A 10 -2.24 -20.59 2.03
N GLU A 11 -1.54 -19.62 1.48
CA GLU A 11 -0.34 -19.82 0.68
C GLU A 11 0.91 -19.74 1.56
N ASP A 12 1.90 -20.59 1.28
CA ASP A 12 3.20 -20.59 1.98
C ASP A 12 4.01 -19.31 1.76
N ARG A 13 3.57 -18.47 0.81
CA ARG A 13 4.27 -17.26 0.39
C ARG A 13 3.40 -16.02 0.62
N PRO A 14 3.95 -14.91 1.19
CA PRO A 14 3.22 -13.67 1.39
C PRO A 14 2.65 -13.11 0.08
N LYS A 15 1.44 -12.56 0.15
CA LYS A 15 0.65 -12.09 -0.99
C LYS A 15 1.41 -11.15 -1.94
N GLN A 16 2.27 -10.28 -1.42
CA GLN A 16 3.05 -9.32 -2.20
C GLN A 16 4.01 -10.00 -3.19
N PHE A 17 4.37 -11.26 -2.96
CA PHE A 17 5.30 -12.03 -3.80
C PHE A 17 4.60 -13.04 -4.71
N LEU A 18 3.27 -13.16 -4.63
CA LEU A 18 2.51 -13.95 -5.59
C LEU A 18 2.64 -13.32 -6.97
N GLU A 19 2.77 -14.17 -7.99
CA GLU A 19 2.93 -13.70 -9.37
C GLU A 19 1.58 -13.52 -10.06
N LEU A 20 1.45 -12.39 -10.74
CA LEU A 20 0.36 -12.09 -11.65
C LEU A 20 0.96 -11.84 -13.03
N GLY A 21 0.72 -12.76 -13.98
CA GLY A 21 1.30 -12.69 -15.31
C GLY A 21 2.84 -12.63 -15.28
N GLY A 22 3.49 -13.51 -14.53
CA GLY A 22 4.94 -13.67 -14.49
C GLY A 22 5.71 -12.63 -13.68
N LYS A 23 5.04 -11.67 -13.03
CA LYS A 23 5.65 -10.66 -12.16
C LYS A 23 4.97 -10.66 -10.79
N ALA A 24 5.74 -10.51 -9.73
CA ALA A 24 5.18 -10.36 -8.38
C ALA A 24 4.23 -9.15 -8.30
N ILE A 25 3.19 -9.24 -7.49
CA ILE A 25 2.23 -8.15 -7.29
C ILE A 25 2.95 -6.86 -6.86
N LEU A 26 3.92 -6.95 -5.96
CA LEU A 26 4.74 -5.81 -5.53
C LEU A 26 5.54 -5.20 -6.69
N HIS A 27 6.12 -6.03 -7.57
CA HIS A 27 6.84 -5.56 -8.76
C HIS A 27 5.92 -4.74 -9.66
N ARG A 28 4.72 -5.26 -9.99
CA ARG A 28 3.72 -4.54 -10.79
C ARG A 28 3.30 -3.22 -10.16
N THR A 29 3.08 -3.23 -8.85
CA THR A 29 2.72 -2.01 -8.13
C THR A 29 3.81 -0.94 -8.28
N ILE A 30 5.08 -1.31 -8.11
CA ILE A 30 6.20 -0.36 -8.25
C ILE A 30 6.30 0.16 -9.70
N GLU A 31 6.14 -0.70 -10.71
CA GLU A 31 6.17 -0.31 -12.12
C GLU A 31 5.15 0.81 -12.44
N VAL A 32 3.96 0.76 -11.85
CA VAL A 32 2.94 1.81 -12.06
C VAL A 32 3.42 3.17 -11.55
N PHE A 33 4.07 3.20 -10.39
CA PHE A 33 4.61 4.46 -9.83
C PHE A 33 5.78 4.99 -10.65
N LEU A 34 6.66 4.12 -11.14
CA LEU A 34 7.77 4.51 -12.03
C LEU A 34 7.27 5.04 -13.38
N ALA A 35 6.17 4.48 -13.90
CA ALA A 35 5.55 4.97 -15.13
C ALA A 35 4.89 6.34 -14.94
N ALA A 36 4.29 6.60 -13.77
CA ALA A 36 3.64 7.87 -13.45
C ALA A 36 4.65 8.99 -13.16
N VAL A 37 5.72 8.69 -12.42
CA VAL A 37 6.71 9.67 -11.98
C VAL A 37 8.10 9.05 -12.16
N PRO A 38 8.77 9.27 -13.31
CA PRO A 38 10.04 8.61 -13.64
C PRO A 38 11.16 8.81 -12.61
N ASP A 39 11.20 9.98 -11.96
CA ASP A 39 12.22 10.34 -10.96
C ASP A 39 11.81 9.97 -9.52
N ILE A 40 10.73 9.21 -9.35
CA ILE A 40 10.24 8.83 -8.02
C ILE A 40 11.28 7.99 -7.27
N LYS A 41 11.49 8.32 -6.00
CA LYS A 41 12.31 7.50 -5.09
C LYS A 41 11.41 6.49 -4.39
N VAL A 42 11.68 5.22 -4.59
CA VAL A 42 10.89 4.14 -4.01
C VAL A 42 11.48 3.69 -2.68
N ILE A 43 10.66 3.65 -1.64
CA ILE A 43 10.98 3.04 -0.35
C ILE A 43 10.07 1.82 -0.19
N THR A 44 10.65 0.64 -0.22
CA THR A 44 9.91 -0.62 -0.08
C THR A 44 10.04 -1.16 1.34
N VAL A 45 8.93 -1.22 2.05
CA VAL A 45 8.89 -1.74 3.43
C VAL A 45 8.43 -3.19 3.42
N LEU A 46 9.27 -4.08 3.94
CA LEU A 46 9.10 -5.53 3.94
C LEU A 46 9.30 -6.13 5.34
N PRO A 47 8.73 -7.31 5.64
CA PRO A 47 9.18 -8.09 6.78
C PRO A 47 10.66 -8.43 6.61
N GLU A 48 11.43 -8.38 7.69
CA GLU A 48 12.90 -8.53 7.67
C GLU A 48 13.34 -9.81 6.95
N GLN A 49 12.68 -10.93 7.24
CA GLN A 49 13.00 -12.24 6.64
C GLN A 49 12.80 -12.31 5.13
N TYR A 50 12.06 -11.38 4.52
CA TYR A 50 11.80 -11.35 3.08
C TYR A 50 12.61 -10.32 2.31
N ILE A 51 13.46 -9.54 2.97
CA ILE A 51 14.33 -8.55 2.29
C ILE A 51 15.31 -9.24 1.34
N GLY A 52 15.95 -10.34 1.79
CA GLY A 52 16.83 -11.16 0.95
C GLY A 52 16.08 -11.74 -0.24
N TYR A 53 14.93 -12.37 0.00
CA TYR A 53 14.08 -12.92 -1.05
C TYR A 53 13.72 -11.87 -2.12
N TRP A 54 13.35 -10.65 -1.71
CA TRP A 54 13.00 -9.58 -2.64
C TRP A 54 14.18 -9.12 -3.48
N LYS A 55 15.38 -9.01 -2.91
CA LYS A 55 16.62 -8.70 -3.65
C LYS A 55 16.90 -9.77 -4.72
N ASP A 56 16.82 -11.04 -4.36
CA ASP A 56 17.03 -12.16 -5.27
C ASP A 56 15.98 -12.19 -6.39
N TYR A 57 14.72 -11.88 -6.05
CA TYR A 57 13.65 -11.74 -7.04
C TYR A 57 13.97 -10.63 -8.03
N CYS A 58 14.32 -9.42 -7.55
CA CYS A 58 14.67 -8.29 -8.41
C CYS A 58 15.83 -8.64 -9.36
N TYR A 59 16.86 -9.29 -8.85
CA TYR A 59 17.99 -9.74 -9.65
C TYR A 59 17.55 -10.74 -10.73
N LYS A 60 16.82 -11.80 -10.36
CA LYS A 60 16.36 -12.84 -11.30
C LYS A 60 15.40 -12.31 -12.37
N LYS A 61 14.60 -11.32 -12.06
CA LYS A 61 13.64 -10.71 -13.00
C LYS A 61 14.23 -9.49 -13.74
N ASN A 62 15.52 -9.18 -13.56
CA ASN A 62 16.16 -7.99 -14.14
C ASN A 62 15.43 -6.68 -13.78
N PHE A 63 14.84 -6.62 -12.58
CA PHE A 63 14.13 -5.46 -12.10
C PHE A 63 15.10 -4.48 -11.42
N THR A 64 15.60 -3.53 -12.21
CA THR A 64 16.70 -2.62 -11.83
C THR A 64 16.23 -1.33 -11.14
N CYS A 65 14.98 -1.25 -10.67
CA CYS A 65 14.48 -0.08 -9.96
C CYS A 65 15.33 0.23 -8.71
N PRO A 66 15.96 1.41 -8.62
CA PRO A 66 16.62 1.84 -7.39
C PRO A 66 15.58 2.01 -6.28
N GLN A 67 15.75 1.28 -5.18
CA GLN A 67 14.84 1.34 -4.06
C GLN A 67 15.57 1.22 -2.73
N ILE A 68 15.07 1.92 -1.71
CA ILE A 68 15.52 1.77 -0.33
C ILE A 68 14.65 0.69 0.32
N LEU A 69 15.27 -0.39 0.78
CA LEU A 69 14.57 -1.45 1.50
C LEU A 69 14.58 -1.16 2.99
N VAL A 70 13.40 -1.15 3.60
CA VAL A 70 13.21 -0.84 5.00
C VAL A 70 12.48 -1.99 5.69
N LYS A 71 12.94 -2.33 6.89
CA LYS A 71 12.28 -3.33 7.74
C LYS A 71 10.94 -2.80 8.25
N GLY A 72 9.90 -3.61 8.15
CA GLY A 72 8.59 -3.33 8.75
C GLY A 72 8.67 -3.32 10.28
N GLY A 73 7.78 -2.57 10.90
CA GLY A 73 7.61 -2.53 12.34
C GLY A 73 6.46 -3.43 12.82
N MET A 74 6.21 -3.45 14.12
CA MET A 74 5.16 -4.27 14.76
C MET A 74 3.75 -3.97 14.23
N THR A 75 3.49 -2.73 13.84
CA THR A 75 2.21 -2.30 13.28
C THR A 75 2.42 -1.58 11.95
N ARG A 76 1.31 -1.31 11.23
CA ARG A 76 1.34 -0.47 10.02
C ARG A 76 1.94 0.92 10.33
N PHE A 77 1.57 1.51 11.45
CA PHE A 77 2.11 2.80 11.89
C PHE A 77 3.63 2.76 12.02
N HIS A 78 4.18 1.79 12.75
CA HIS A 78 5.63 1.66 12.92
C HIS A 78 6.35 1.40 11.59
N SER A 79 5.73 0.65 10.70
CA SER A 79 6.27 0.38 9.36
C SER A 79 6.35 1.66 8.51
N VAL A 80 5.31 2.51 8.56
CA VAL A 80 5.31 3.82 7.86
C VAL A 80 6.36 4.73 8.47
N ARG A 81 6.43 4.83 9.81
CA ARG A 81 7.42 5.64 10.51
C ARG A 81 8.85 5.27 10.10
N ASN A 82 9.19 3.98 10.12
CA ASN A 82 10.52 3.50 9.70
C ASN A 82 10.88 3.92 8.26
N ALA A 83 9.88 4.01 7.37
CA ALA A 83 10.08 4.49 6.00
C ALA A 83 10.28 6.01 5.96
N LEU A 84 9.50 6.77 6.74
CA LEU A 84 9.58 8.23 6.80
C LEU A 84 10.94 8.72 7.28
N ASP A 85 11.64 7.96 8.15
CA ASP A 85 13.01 8.26 8.57
C ASP A 85 14.02 8.29 7.39
N LYS A 86 13.65 7.80 6.21
CA LYS A 86 14.45 7.81 4.97
C LYS A 86 14.03 8.87 3.97
N VAL A 87 13.00 9.66 4.30
CA VAL A 87 12.46 10.70 3.45
C VAL A 87 13.11 12.02 3.77
N PRO A 88 13.63 12.76 2.77
CA PRO A 88 14.14 14.12 2.98
C PRO A 88 13.03 15.06 3.45
N GLU A 89 13.40 16.07 4.24
CA GLU A 89 12.49 17.14 4.62
C GLU A 89 11.95 17.87 3.39
N GLY A 90 10.68 18.25 3.43
CA GLY A 90 10.00 18.94 2.33
C GLY A 90 9.58 18.06 1.15
N ALA A 91 9.86 16.76 1.19
CA ALA A 91 9.45 15.86 0.10
C ALA A 91 7.94 15.54 0.15
N ILE A 92 7.31 15.47 -1.02
CA ILE A 92 5.96 14.91 -1.17
C ILE A 92 6.04 13.39 -1.09
N VAL A 93 5.23 12.79 -0.23
CA VAL A 93 5.26 11.34 0.05
C VAL A 93 3.94 10.69 -0.30
N GLY A 94 3.99 9.66 -1.14
CA GLY A 94 2.87 8.76 -1.38
C GLY A 94 3.02 7.47 -0.55
N VAL A 95 2.07 7.18 0.32
CA VAL A 95 2.02 5.92 1.08
C VAL A 95 1.01 4.98 0.43
N HIS A 96 1.50 3.91 -0.19
CA HIS A 96 0.67 2.98 -0.96
C HIS A 96 0.84 1.53 -0.49
N ASP A 97 -0.21 0.72 -0.60
CA ASP A 97 -0.16 -0.72 -0.32
C ASP A 97 0.45 -1.47 -1.50
N GLY A 98 1.58 -2.17 -1.27
CA GLY A 98 2.30 -2.92 -2.30
C GLY A 98 1.54 -4.10 -2.93
N VAL A 99 0.34 -4.40 -2.42
CA VAL A 99 -0.56 -5.44 -2.92
C VAL A 99 -1.77 -4.89 -3.69
N ARG A 100 -1.72 -3.62 -4.12
CA ARG A 100 -2.77 -2.97 -4.91
C ARG A 100 -2.25 -2.55 -6.29
N PRO A 101 -2.04 -3.52 -7.22
CA PRO A 101 -1.38 -3.26 -8.51
C PRO A 101 -2.30 -2.60 -9.56
N LEU A 102 -3.60 -2.42 -9.25
CA LEU A 102 -4.58 -1.89 -10.20
C LEU A 102 -4.73 -0.36 -10.16
N ILE A 103 -3.90 0.33 -9.36
CA ILE A 103 -3.79 1.79 -9.45
C ILE A 103 -3.29 2.18 -10.84
N THR A 104 -3.79 3.28 -11.39
CA THR A 104 -3.35 3.76 -12.71
C THR A 104 -2.30 4.86 -12.60
N PRO A 105 -1.36 5.00 -13.57
CA PRO A 105 -0.40 6.11 -13.58
C PRO A 105 -1.08 7.48 -13.48
N GLY A 106 -2.15 7.73 -14.25
CA GLY A 106 -2.87 9.00 -14.22
C GLY A 106 -3.48 9.34 -12.86
N LEU A 107 -3.94 8.35 -12.08
CA LEU A 107 -4.38 8.59 -10.70
C LEU A 107 -3.20 8.99 -9.80
N VAL A 108 -2.06 8.34 -9.95
CA VAL A 108 -0.84 8.68 -9.19
C VAL A 108 -0.41 10.12 -9.49
N GLU A 109 -0.29 10.49 -10.77
CA GLU A 109 0.06 11.84 -11.22
C GLU A 109 -0.89 12.89 -10.64
N LYS A 110 -2.21 12.64 -10.74
CA LYS A 110 -3.23 13.53 -10.19
C LYS A 110 -3.07 13.74 -8.69
N LEU A 111 -2.85 12.67 -7.91
CA LEU A 111 -2.69 12.77 -6.47
C LEU A 111 -1.44 13.58 -6.10
N TYR A 112 -0.31 13.38 -6.77
CA TYR A 112 0.90 14.17 -6.55
C TYR A 112 0.72 15.65 -6.92
N SER A 113 0.04 15.94 -8.02
CA SER A 113 -0.28 17.32 -8.42
C SER A 113 -1.16 18.02 -7.37
N MET A 114 -2.18 17.34 -6.84
CA MET A 114 -3.07 17.90 -5.82
C MET A 114 -2.35 18.16 -4.49
N THR A 115 -1.35 17.35 -4.11
CA THR A 115 -0.59 17.58 -2.86
C THR A 115 0.31 18.80 -2.89
N GLN A 116 0.55 19.40 -4.06
CA GLN A 116 1.23 20.69 -4.15
C GLN A 116 0.39 21.85 -3.62
N GLN A 117 -0.94 21.68 -3.60
CA GLN A 117 -1.89 22.72 -3.16
C GLN A 117 -2.59 22.36 -1.84
N THR A 118 -2.57 21.08 -1.47
CA THR A 118 -3.30 20.57 -0.31
C THR A 118 -2.36 19.68 0.52
N PRO A 119 -2.24 19.88 1.84
CA PRO A 119 -1.28 19.16 2.68
C PRO A 119 -1.45 17.64 2.71
N ALA A 120 -2.68 17.12 2.49
CA ALA A 120 -2.96 15.70 2.46
C ALA A 120 -4.08 15.40 1.45
N VAL A 121 -3.87 14.36 0.64
CA VAL A 121 -4.82 13.92 -0.39
C VAL A 121 -4.99 12.41 -0.30
N ILE A 122 -6.22 11.93 -0.31
CA ILE A 122 -6.55 10.50 -0.39
C ILE A 122 -7.57 10.26 -1.51
N PRO A 123 -7.40 9.20 -2.32
CA PRO A 123 -8.42 8.80 -3.28
C PRO A 123 -9.58 8.12 -2.55
N VAL A 124 -10.80 8.50 -2.91
CA VAL A 124 -12.02 7.92 -2.37
C VAL A 124 -12.96 7.51 -3.51
N THR A 125 -13.82 6.54 -3.24
CA THR A 125 -14.95 6.18 -4.10
C THR A 125 -16.23 6.33 -3.30
N PRO A 126 -17.36 6.78 -3.90
CA PRO A 126 -18.65 6.75 -3.23
C PRO A 126 -18.97 5.34 -2.75
N CYS A 127 -19.50 5.22 -1.54
CA CYS A 127 -20.00 3.95 -1.04
C CYS A 127 -21.36 3.69 -1.69
N ILE A 128 -21.47 2.58 -2.44
CA ILE A 128 -22.73 2.17 -3.08
C ILE A 128 -23.54 1.20 -2.20
N GLU A 129 -22.92 0.67 -1.15
CA GLU A 129 -23.54 -0.24 -0.20
C GLU A 129 -24.37 0.53 0.83
N THR A 130 -25.43 -0.12 1.32
CA THR A 130 -26.20 0.41 2.45
C THR A 130 -25.43 0.16 3.74
N LEU A 131 -24.90 1.23 4.34
CA LEU A 131 -24.22 1.17 5.62
C LEU A 131 -25.22 1.26 6.76
N LYS A 132 -25.05 0.40 7.77
CA LYS A 132 -25.83 0.43 9.02
C LYS A 132 -24.90 0.54 10.21
N VAL A 133 -25.24 1.41 11.14
CA VAL A 133 -24.55 1.45 12.44
C VAL A 133 -25.10 0.32 13.30
N LEU A 134 -24.21 -0.51 13.82
CA LEU A 134 -24.58 -1.61 14.71
C LEU A 134 -24.12 -1.28 16.14
N ARG A 135 -24.90 -1.71 17.11
CA ARG A 135 -24.55 -1.69 18.53
C ARG A 135 -24.56 -3.13 19.04
N GLU A 136 -23.54 -3.49 19.79
CA GLU A 136 -23.53 -4.76 20.50
C GLU A 136 -24.36 -4.64 21.78
N LYS A 137 -25.31 -5.55 21.97
CA LYS A 137 -26.11 -5.69 23.17
C LYS A 137 -26.27 -7.19 23.49
N ASP A 138 -25.85 -7.60 24.66
CA ASP A 138 -25.93 -8.98 25.14
C ASP A 138 -25.32 -10.02 24.18
N GLY A 139 -24.20 -9.65 23.50
CA GLY A 139 -23.53 -10.49 22.51
C GLY A 139 -24.20 -10.56 21.13
N VAL A 140 -25.27 -9.77 20.91
CA VAL A 140 -25.96 -9.67 19.62
C VAL A 140 -25.73 -8.29 19.01
N LEU A 141 -25.48 -8.25 17.68
CA LEU A 141 -25.36 -7.01 16.93
C LEU A 141 -26.76 -6.57 16.46
N GLU A 142 -27.25 -5.45 17.00
CA GLU A 142 -28.50 -4.83 16.63
C GLU A 142 -28.27 -3.57 15.80
N ALA A 143 -29.09 -3.37 14.75
CA ALA A 143 -29.05 -2.13 13.98
C ALA A 143 -29.58 -0.97 14.81
N VAL A 144 -28.88 0.16 14.86
CA VAL A 144 -29.35 1.38 15.52
C VAL A 144 -30.35 2.06 14.62
N PRO A 145 -31.64 2.17 15.03
CA PRO A 145 -32.67 2.83 14.24
C PRO A 145 -32.31 4.29 13.98
N GLY A 146 -32.45 4.75 12.73
CA GLY A 146 -32.22 6.14 12.35
C GLY A 146 -30.76 6.57 12.28
N ALA A 147 -29.79 5.68 12.58
CA ALA A 147 -28.36 5.92 12.37
C ALA A 147 -27.95 5.36 10.99
N GLU A 148 -28.28 6.08 9.93
CA GLU A 148 -27.65 5.85 8.62
C GLU A 148 -26.31 6.59 8.59
N ALA A 149 -25.26 5.96 8.08
CA ALA A 149 -24.03 6.67 7.79
C ALA A 149 -24.34 7.64 6.64
N ASP A 150 -24.08 8.93 6.83
CA ASP A 150 -24.17 9.93 5.76
C ASP A 150 -23.31 9.48 4.58
N ARG A 151 -23.87 9.55 3.37
CA ARG A 151 -23.24 9.13 2.12
C ARG A 151 -22.22 10.15 1.64
#